data_db53b890b9fc6a5982ffc708e5bdb8fb
#
_entry.id   db53b890b9fc6a5982ffc708e5bdb8fb
#
_cell.length_a   1.000
_cell.length_b   1.000
_cell.length_c   1.000
_cell.angle_alpha   90.00
_cell.angle_beta   90.00
_cell.angle_gamma   90.00
#
_symmetry.space_group_name_H-M   'P 1'
#
loop_
_entity.id
_entity.type
_entity.pdbx_description
1 polymer ?
#
loop_
_entity_poly.entity_id
_entity_poly.type
_entity_poly.pdbx_seq_one_letter_code
_entity_poly.pdbx_strand_id
1 'polypeptide(L)'
;VHENFKKDSAALGASLMRSGMAQAGATYCHGPTRLPLLRKNPRGHAEFLRQFCEHSAQGSGLTSIGYQGRRPSLYKLQTEIAHIAVPTFIMVGDADEPCLDPSLMLKRTIPHSQLAVLPDSGHGINLEEPELFNRLLGDFLATHG
;
A
#
# COMPACT_ATOMS: atom_id res chain seq x y z
N VAL A 1 -3.88 6.68 15.11
CA VAL A 1 -3.61 6.24 13.72
C VAL A 1 -4.59 5.13 13.30
N HIS A 2 -4.61 3.97 13.97
CA HIS A 2 -5.45 2.83 13.56
C HIS A 2 -6.96 3.11 13.59
N GLU A 3 -7.47 3.84 14.58
CA GLU A 3 -8.89 4.22 14.64
C GLU A 3 -9.28 5.21 13.53
N ASN A 4 -8.38 6.10 13.13
CA ASN A 4 -8.61 6.98 11.97
C ASN A 4 -8.66 6.14 10.68
N PHE A 5 -7.74 5.20 10.50
CA PHE A 5 -7.75 4.29 9.35
C PHE A 5 -9.08 3.50 9.23
N LYS A 6 -9.66 3.04 10.34
CA LYS A 6 -10.97 2.38 10.33
C LYS A 6 -12.10 3.32 9.88
N LYS A 7 -12.11 4.55 10.40
CA LYS A 7 -13.09 5.57 10.01
C LYS A 7 -12.95 5.92 8.54
N ASP A 8 -11.73 6.11 8.07
CA ASP A 8 -11.43 6.44 6.68
C ASP A 8 -11.83 5.29 5.73
N SER A 9 -11.56 4.04 6.13
CA SER A 9 -11.99 2.85 5.40
C SER A 9 -13.52 2.73 5.31
N ALA A 10 -14.22 3.04 6.39
CA ALA A 10 -15.69 3.02 6.40
C ALA A 10 -16.25 4.14 5.52
N ALA A 11 -15.69 5.35 5.60
CA ALA A 11 -16.09 6.51 4.79
C ALA A 11 -15.83 6.27 3.30
N LEU A 12 -14.66 5.73 2.95
CA LEU A 12 -14.32 5.35 1.58
C LEU A 12 -15.30 4.30 1.05
N GLY A 13 -15.54 3.24 1.80
CA GLY A 13 -16.44 2.17 1.37
C GLY A 13 -17.87 2.67 1.15
N ALA A 14 -18.39 3.51 2.04
CA ALA A 14 -19.71 4.14 1.88
C ALA A 14 -19.74 5.08 0.64
N SER A 15 -18.66 5.81 0.38
CA SER A 15 -18.55 6.69 -0.79
C SER A 15 -18.54 5.89 -2.10
N LEU A 16 -17.77 4.80 -2.16
CA LEU A 16 -17.70 3.90 -3.33
C LEU A 16 -19.08 3.36 -3.69
N MET A 17 -19.83 2.85 -2.70
CA MET A 17 -21.18 2.29 -2.93
C MET A 17 -22.20 3.35 -3.29
N ARG A 18 -22.08 4.57 -2.77
CA ARG A 18 -23.04 5.66 -3.03
C ARG A 18 -22.78 6.39 -4.33
N SER A 19 -21.53 6.71 -4.61
CA SER A 19 -21.13 7.63 -5.68
C SER A 19 -20.50 6.92 -6.89
N GLY A 20 -20.24 5.63 -6.77
CA GLY A 20 -19.58 4.82 -7.80
C GLY A 20 -18.06 5.01 -7.86
N MET A 21 -17.41 4.13 -8.64
CA MET A 21 -15.96 4.06 -8.73
C MET A 21 -15.33 5.31 -9.37
N ALA A 22 -15.96 5.89 -10.38
CA ALA A 22 -15.38 7.03 -11.09
C ALA A 22 -15.23 8.27 -10.19
N GLN A 23 -16.26 8.61 -9.42
CA GLN A 23 -16.22 9.76 -8.52
C GLN A 23 -15.27 9.52 -7.33
N ALA A 24 -15.34 8.33 -6.73
CA ALA A 24 -14.44 7.97 -5.64
C ALA A 24 -12.99 7.83 -6.11
N GLY A 25 -12.77 7.30 -7.32
CA GLY A 25 -11.45 7.17 -7.94
C GLY A 25 -10.78 8.51 -8.20
N ALA A 26 -11.53 9.50 -8.67
CA ALA A 26 -11.01 10.86 -8.86
C ALA A 26 -10.43 11.46 -7.57
N THR A 27 -11.00 11.13 -6.41
CA THR A 27 -10.47 11.59 -5.11
C THR A 27 -9.34 10.66 -4.62
N TYR A 28 -9.54 9.36 -4.63
CA TYR A 28 -8.61 8.37 -4.10
C TYR A 28 -7.28 8.37 -4.85
N CYS A 29 -7.31 8.40 -6.19
CA CYS A 29 -6.10 8.34 -7.02
C CYS A 29 -5.29 9.65 -6.98
N HIS A 30 -5.85 10.73 -6.45
CA HIS A 30 -5.16 12.01 -6.23
C HIS A 30 -4.82 12.26 -4.76
N GLY A 31 -4.93 11.24 -3.90
CA GLY A 31 -4.50 11.32 -2.51
C GLY A 31 -2.97 11.47 -2.38
N PRO A 32 -2.47 11.99 -1.25
CA PRO A 32 -1.05 12.34 -1.06
C PRO A 32 -0.09 11.20 -1.42
N THR A 33 -0.41 9.97 -1.06
CA THR A 33 0.45 8.80 -1.31
C THR A 33 0.43 8.35 -2.78
N ARG A 34 -0.41 8.95 -3.65
CA ARG A 34 -0.50 8.67 -5.10
C ARG A 34 0.07 9.80 -5.96
N LEU A 35 0.29 10.99 -5.38
CA LEU A 35 0.88 12.12 -6.11
C LEU A 35 2.27 11.83 -6.68
N PRO A 36 3.17 11.08 -6.02
CA PRO A 36 4.44 10.70 -6.63
C PRO A 36 4.26 9.93 -7.94
N LEU A 37 3.31 8.98 -8.01
CA LEU A 37 3.02 8.27 -9.25
C LEU A 37 2.55 9.23 -10.35
N LEU A 38 1.63 10.17 -10.04
CA LEU A 38 1.16 11.16 -11.00
C LEU A 38 2.31 12.01 -11.55
N ARG A 39 3.24 12.43 -10.67
CA ARG A 39 4.39 13.25 -11.05
C ARG A 39 5.41 12.50 -11.89
N LYS A 40 5.77 11.27 -11.51
CA LYS A 40 6.81 10.48 -12.16
C LYS A 40 6.34 9.77 -13.41
N ASN A 41 5.11 9.25 -13.38
CA ASN A 41 4.54 8.45 -14.47
C ASN A 41 3.06 8.83 -14.71
N PRO A 42 2.78 9.97 -15.36
CA PRO A 42 1.40 10.41 -15.63
C PRO A 42 0.57 9.39 -16.42
N ARG A 43 1.21 8.66 -17.35
CA ARG A 43 0.52 7.59 -18.12
C ARG A 43 0.16 6.41 -17.24
N GLY A 44 1.08 5.95 -16.38
CA GLY A 44 0.84 4.89 -15.41
C GLY A 44 -0.23 5.30 -14.40
N HIS A 45 -0.26 6.57 -13.97
CA HIS A 45 -1.31 7.09 -13.10
C HIS A 45 -2.68 7.09 -13.79
N ALA A 46 -2.76 7.51 -15.05
CA ALA A 46 -4.01 7.47 -15.82
C ALA A 46 -4.51 6.03 -16.01
N GLU A 47 -3.63 5.10 -16.27
CA GLU A 47 -3.95 3.67 -16.37
C GLU A 47 -4.41 3.11 -15.01
N PHE A 48 -3.73 3.45 -13.92
CA PHE A 48 -4.14 3.08 -12.56
C PHE A 48 -5.56 3.57 -12.25
N LEU A 49 -5.88 4.83 -12.56
CA LEU A 49 -7.21 5.39 -12.38
C LEU A 49 -8.26 4.66 -13.23
N ARG A 50 -7.93 4.38 -14.50
CA ARG A 50 -8.81 3.63 -15.41
C ARG A 50 -9.15 2.25 -14.83
N GLN A 51 -8.14 1.48 -14.45
CA GLN A 51 -8.30 0.14 -13.86
C GLN A 51 -9.04 0.19 -12.53
N PHE A 52 -8.76 1.18 -11.68
CA PHE A 52 -9.49 1.38 -10.45
C PHE A 52 -11.00 1.57 -10.70
N CYS A 53 -11.37 2.32 -11.74
CA CYS A 53 -12.76 2.58 -12.10
C CYS A 53 -13.49 1.35 -12.68
N GLU A 54 -12.77 0.31 -13.13
CA GLU A 54 -13.35 -0.94 -13.63
C GLU A 54 -13.82 -1.89 -12.53
N HIS A 55 -13.39 -1.66 -11.29
CA HIS A 55 -13.80 -2.50 -10.17
C HIS A 55 -15.29 -2.32 -9.82
N SER A 56 -15.88 -3.37 -9.24
CA SER A 56 -17.23 -3.27 -8.67
C SER A 56 -17.27 -2.29 -7.50
N ALA A 57 -18.11 -1.27 -7.59
CA ALA A 57 -18.31 -0.30 -6.51
C ALA A 57 -18.79 -0.96 -5.21
N GLN A 58 -19.71 -1.93 -5.34
CA GLN A 58 -20.20 -2.71 -4.19
C GLN A 58 -19.10 -3.60 -3.62
N GLY A 59 -18.37 -4.35 -4.46
CA GLY A 59 -17.27 -5.22 -4.02
C GLY A 59 -16.16 -4.44 -3.33
N SER A 60 -15.71 -3.33 -3.93
CA SER A 60 -14.68 -2.46 -3.36
C SER A 60 -15.14 -1.80 -2.05
N GLY A 61 -16.40 -1.36 -2.00
CA GLY A 61 -16.99 -0.78 -0.79
C GLY A 61 -17.08 -1.78 0.35
N LEU A 62 -17.57 -2.98 0.10
CA LEU A 62 -17.64 -4.05 1.09
C LEU A 62 -16.25 -4.51 1.56
N THR A 63 -15.26 -4.57 0.67
CA THR A 63 -13.86 -4.86 1.01
C THR A 63 -13.29 -3.77 1.92
N SER A 64 -13.53 -2.51 1.61
CA SER A 64 -13.07 -1.39 2.44
C SER A 64 -13.65 -1.45 3.86
N ILE A 65 -14.95 -1.66 4.00
CA ILE A 65 -15.64 -1.70 5.30
C ILE A 65 -15.36 -3.01 6.03
N GLY A 66 -15.52 -4.15 5.33
CA GLY A 66 -15.52 -5.48 5.93
C GLY A 66 -14.14 -6.03 6.21
N TYR A 67 -13.18 -5.78 5.34
CA TYR A 67 -11.81 -6.27 5.48
C TYR A 67 -10.86 -5.17 5.98
N GLN A 68 -10.69 -4.09 5.24
CA GLN A 68 -9.73 -3.05 5.62
C GLN A 68 -10.08 -2.39 6.96
N GLY A 69 -11.34 -2.06 7.17
CA GLY A 69 -11.81 -1.44 8.41
C GLY A 69 -11.79 -2.36 9.64
N ARG A 70 -11.73 -3.70 9.44
CA ARG A 70 -11.79 -4.68 10.54
C ARG A 70 -10.49 -5.40 10.84
N ARG A 71 -9.51 -5.35 9.91
CA ARG A 71 -8.24 -6.02 10.14
C ARG A 71 -7.53 -5.47 11.39
N PRO A 72 -6.81 -6.31 12.16
CA PRO A 72 -6.00 -5.81 13.28
C PRO A 72 -4.88 -4.92 12.78
N SER A 73 -4.40 -4.04 13.64
CA SER A 73 -3.15 -3.32 13.40
C SER A 73 -1.97 -4.29 13.42
N LEU A 74 -0.97 -4.09 12.57
CA LEU A 74 0.28 -4.86 12.59
C LEU A 74 0.96 -4.83 13.96
N TYR A 75 0.84 -3.71 14.70
CA TYR A 75 1.37 -3.59 16.06
C TYR A 75 0.72 -4.56 17.07
N LYS A 76 -0.53 -4.97 16.83
CA LYS A 76 -1.21 -5.98 17.66
C LYS A 76 -0.78 -7.40 17.32
N LEU A 77 -0.18 -7.60 16.16
CA LEU A 77 0.32 -8.88 15.66
C LEU A 77 1.84 -9.02 15.84
N GLN A 78 2.47 -8.11 16.58
CA GLN A 78 3.94 -8.04 16.67
C GLN A 78 4.55 -9.33 17.23
N THR A 79 3.89 -9.98 18.18
CA THR A 79 4.34 -11.27 18.74
C THR A 79 4.33 -12.37 17.68
N GLU A 80 3.27 -12.46 16.89
CA GLU A 80 3.12 -13.46 15.81
C GLU A 80 4.10 -13.16 14.66
N ILE A 81 4.27 -11.90 14.32
CA ILE A 81 5.21 -11.42 13.29
C ILE A 81 6.66 -11.77 13.67
N ALA A 82 7.01 -11.75 14.95
CA ALA A 82 8.34 -12.13 15.41
C ALA A 82 8.70 -13.62 15.15
N HIS A 83 7.71 -14.47 14.90
CA HIS A 83 7.90 -15.88 14.57
C HIS A 83 8.02 -16.15 13.06
N ILE A 84 7.99 -15.14 12.21
CA ILE A 84 8.22 -15.31 10.77
C ILE A 84 9.68 -15.73 10.56
N ALA A 85 9.87 -16.99 10.14
CA ALA A 85 11.19 -17.59 9.96
C ALA A 85 11.72 -17.51 8.52
N VAL A 86 10.84 -17.19 7.56
CA VAL A 86 11.24 -17.10 6.14
C VAL A 86 11.96 -15.78 5.85
N PRO A 87 12.92 -15.76 4.92
CA PRO A 87 13.51 -14.52 4.43
C PRO A 87 12.43 -13.55 3.96
N THR A 88 12.49 -12.32 4.45
CA THR A 88 11.43 -11.33 4.20
C THR A 88 12.04 -10.04 3.67
N PHE A 89 11.55 -9.55 2.55
CA PHE A 89 11.95 -8.26 1.99
C PHE A 89 10.82 -7.25 2.11
N ILE A 90 11.10 -6.13 2.76
CA ILE A 90 10.19 -5.03 3.00
C ILE A 90 10.63 -3.87 2.12
N MET A 91 9.72 -3.35 1.28
CA MET A 91 9.99 -2.17 0.46
C MET A 91 8.91 -1.12 0.71
N VAL A 92 9.31 0.13 0.85
CA VAL A 92 8.41 1.26 1.10
C VAL A 92 8.96 2.52 0.43
N GLY A 93 8.07 3.40 -0.04
CA GLY A 93 8.45 4.74 -0.52
C GLY A 93 8.58 5.72 0.65
N ASP A 94 9.54 6.63 0.59
CA ASP A 94 9.76 7.66 1.63
C ASP A 94 8.64 8.72 1.71
N ALA A 95 7.84 8.85 0.64
CA ALA A 95 6.63 9.69 0.62
C ALA A 95 5.34 8.93 0.99
N ASP A 96 5.43 7.65 1.37
CA ASP A 96 4.30 6.87 1.90
C ASP A 96 4.29 6.92 3.44
N GLU A 97 4.12 8.11 3.98
CA GLU A 97 4.17 8.41 5.41
C GLU A 97 3.43 7.41 6.30
N PRO A 98 2.19 6.96 5.97
CA PRO A 98 1.48 5.99 6.79
C PRO A 98 2.16 4.61 6.89
N CYS A 99 3.04 4.26 5.96
CA CYS A 99 3.68 2.96 5.86
C CYS A 99 5.13 2.94 6.38
N LEU A 100 5.76 4.09 6.62
CA LEU A 100 7.16 4.16 7.09
C LEU A 100 7.34 3.51 8.46
N ASP A 101 6.64 3.98 9.48
CA ASP A 101 6.73 3.41 10.83
C ASP A 101 6.37 1.91 10.88
N PRO A 102 5.27 1.45 10.24
CA PRO A 102 4.98 0.03 10.14
C PRO A 102 6.11 -0.78 9.47
N SER A 103 6.73 -0.26 8.42
CA SER A 103 7.84 -0.94 7.74
C SER A 103 9.08 -1.06 8.62
N LEU A 104 9.41 0.00 9.38
CA LEU A 104 10.50 -0.02 10.37
C LEU A 104 10.20 -1.00 11.51
N MET A 105 8.95 -1.05 11.98
CA MET A 105 8.53 -2.02 12.99
C MET A 105 8.68 -3.45 12.48
N LEU A 106 8.20 -3.75 11.27
CA LEU A 106 8.37 -5.06 10.64
C LEU A 106 9.84 -5.45 10.53
N LYS A 107 10.71 -4.53 10.05
CA LYS A 107 12.16 -4.76 9.96
C LYS A 107 12.79 -5.12 11.30
N ARG A 108 12.35 -4.48 12.37
CA ARG A 108 12.88 -4.72 13.73
C ARG A 108 12.32 -5.98 14.38
N THR A 109 11.15 -6.44 13.93
CA THR A 109 10.42 -7.56 14.52
C THR A 109 10.72 -8.88 13.81
N ILE A 110 10.84 -8.89 12.48
CA ILE A 110 11.10 -10.12 11.70
C ILE A 110 12.61 -10.41 11.71
N PRO A 111 13.07 -11.57 12.23
CA PRO A 111 14.49 -11.85 12.39
C PRO A 111 15.29 -11.81 11.08
N HIS A 112 14.77 -12.42 10.03
CA HIS A 112 15.41 -12.55 8.72
C HIS A 112 14.82 -11.59 7.69
N SER A 113 14.74 -10.29 8.05
CA SER A 113 14.18 -9.29 7.17
C SER A 113 15.23 -8.31 6.64
N GLN A 114 14.94 -7.77 5.46
CA GLN A 114 15.65 -6.67 4.83
C GLN A 114 14.66 -5.52 4.58
N LEU A 115 15.13 -4.28 4.58
CA LEU A 115 14.30 -3.10 4.32
C LEU A 115 14.99 -2.24 3.27
N ALA A 116 14.24 -1.86 2.24
CA ALA A 116 14.60 -0.80 1.32
C ALA A 116 13.56 0.34 1.39
N VAL A 117 14.04 1.56 1.53
CA VAL A 117 13.22 2.78 1.43
C VAL A 117 13.56 3.45 0.10
N LEU A 118 12.57 3.54 -0.80
CA LEU A 118 12.76 4.12 -2.12
C LEU A 118 12.56 5.63 -2.06
N PRO A 119 13.54 6.44 -2.54
CA PRO A 119 13.46 7.88 -2.46
C PRO A 119 12.39 8.44 -3.39
N ASP A 120 11.78 9.55 -2.96
CA ASP A 120 10.77 10.32 -3.72
C ASP A 120 9.61 9.45 -4.24
N SER A 121 9.24 8.39 -3.52
CA SER A 121 8.26 7.38 -3.92
C SER A 121 7.12 7.29 -2.92
N GLY A 122 5.90 7.14 -3.44
CA GLY A 122 4.67 6.97 -2.65
C GLY A 122 4.31 5.50 -2.46
N HIS A 123 3.01 5.24 -2.51
CA HIS A 123 2.47 3.90 -2.24
C HIS A 123 2.57 2.94 -3.43
N GLY A 124 2.79 3.44 -4.62
CA GLY A 124 2.89 2.65 -5.85
C GLY A 124 4.33 2.44 -6.31
N ILE A 125 5.24 2.08 -5.41
CA ILE A 125 6.69 2.01 -5.68
C ILE A 125 7.07 1.17 -6.91
N ASN A 126 6.34 0.09 -7.20
CA ASN A 126 6.56 -0.75 -8.37
C ASN A 126 6.14 -0.07 -9.69
N LEU A 127 5.25 0.91 -9.63
CA LEU A 127 4.81 1.71 -10.78
C LEU A 127 5.61 3.02 -10.90
N GLU A 128 6.10 3.53 -9.78
CA GLU A 128 6.85 4.78 -9.68
C GLU A 128 8.32 4.60 -9.99
N GLU A 129 8.92 3.48 -9.54
CA GLU A 129 10.33 3.12 -9.73
C GLU A 129 10.49 1.66 -10.16
N PRO A 130 9.93 1.26 -11.33
CA PRO A 130 9.88 -0.16 -11.73
C PRO A 130 11.25 -0.81 -11.89
N GLU A 131 12.24 -0.08 -12.41
CA GLU A 131 13.60 -0.62 -12.61
C GLU A 131 14.29 -0.87 -11.27
N LEU A 132 14.23 0.09 -10.35
CA LEU A 132 14.81 -0.05 -9.02
C LEU A 132 14.10 -1.13 -8.22
N PHE A 133 12.75 -1.14 -8.24
CA PHE A 133 11.94 -2.16 -7.59
C PHE A 133 12.30 -3.56 -8.06
N ASN A 134 12.32 -3.79 -9.39
CA ASN A 134 12.61 -5.10 -9.98
C ASN A 134 14.05 -5.55 -9.70
N ARG A 135 15.01 -4.64 -9.74
CA ARG A 135 16.40 -4.94 -9.41
C ARG A 135 16.54 -5.41 -7.97
N LEU A 136 16.04 -4.64 -7.01
CA LEU A 136 16.11 -4.98 -5.59
C LEU A 136 15.40 -6.30 -5.27
N LEU A 137 14.22 -6.52 -5.87
CA LEU A 137 13.49 -7.77 -5.73
C LEU A 137 14.25 -8.95 -6.34
N GLY A 138 14.82 -8.77 -7.53
CA GLY A 138 15.63 -9.79 -8.21
C GLY A 138 16.85 -10.19 -7.41
N ASP A 139 17.59 -9.22 -6.87
CA ASP A 139 18.76 -9.46 -6.02
C ASP A 139 18.39 -10.24 -4.74
N PHE A 140 17.27 -9.87 -4.12
CA PHE A 140 16.75 -10.59 -2.95
C PHE A 140 16.39 -12.05 -3.29
N LEU A 141 15.66 -12.28 -4.37
CA LEU A 141 15.26 -13.63 -4.80
C LEU A 141 16.46 -14.48 -5.20
N ALA A 142 17.48 -13.91 -5.85
CA ALA A 142 18.71 -14.62 -6.21
C ALA A 142 19.50 -15.10 -4.98
N THR A 143 19.35 -14.39 -3.86
CA THR A 143 20.07 -14.72 -2.61
C THR A 143 19.30 -15.71 -1.73
N HIS A 144 17.97 -15.78 -1.86
CA HIS A 144 17.10 -16.51 -0.94
C HIS A 144 16.13 -17.48 -1.63
N GLY A 145 16.19 -17.59 -2.96
CA GLY A 145 15.37 -18.49 -3.79
C GLY A 145 15.98 -19.85 -4.07
#